data_c6491cfcb8ea9f1abbdcf1b53ff22c2c
#
_entry.id   c6491cfcb8ea9f1abbdcf1b53ff22c2c
#
_cell.length_a   1.000
_cell.length_b   1.000
_cell.length_c   1.000
_cell.angle_alpha   90.00
_cell.angle_beta   90.00
_cell.angle_gamma   90.00
#
_symmetry.space_group_name_H-M   'P 1'
#
loop_
_entity.id
_entity.type
_entity.pdbx_description
1 polymer ?
#
loop_
_entity_poly.entity_id
_entity_poly.type
_entity_poly.pdbx_seq_one_letter_code
_entity_poly.pdbx_strand_id
1 'polypeptide(L)'
;ERLSSRQTAAFVSGVVKDSFSLWLNQHTDDGDALAEYAINNAQKRMRASKKVVRKKVTSGPALPGKLADCTSQDPEASELFLVEGDSAGGSAKQARDRIFQAVMPLRGKILNTWEVDSTEILASQEVHDISVAIGADPASDNTDNLRYHKICILADADSDGLHIATLLCALFLQHFKPLVKAGYVYVAMPPLYRIDIAKDVYYALDEDEKEGVLDRIKAEKKRGNISVQRFKG
;
A
#
# COMPACT_ATOMS: atom_id res chain seq x y z
N GLU A 1 11.68 -5.31 -27.65
CA GLU A 1 11.02 -4.97 -28.94
C GLU A 1 9.63 -5.60 -29.00
N ARG A 2 8.62 -4.84 -29.34
CA ARG A 2 7.23 -5.31 -29.48
C ARG A 2 6.96 -5.63 -30.95
N LEU A 3 6.49 -6.83 -31.25
CA LEU A 3 6.00 -7.19 -32.56
C LEU A 3 4.75 -6.36 -32.87
N SER A 4 4.88 -5.35 -33.74
CA SER A 4 3.81 -4.39 -34.06
C SER A 4 2.99 -4.75 -35.30
N SER A 5 3.42 -5.77 -36.08
CA SER A 5 2.73 -6.20 -37.28
C SER A 5 1.55 -7.12 -36.97
N ARG A 6 0.34 -6.71 -37.33
CA ARG A 6 -0.89 -7.51 -37.17
C ARG A 6 -0.82 -8.85 -37.90
N GLN A 7 -0.23 -8.86 -39.10
CA GLN A 7 -0.12 -10.08 -39.93
C GLN A 7 0.82 -11.09 -39.28
N THR A 8 1.99 -10.62 -38.80
CA THR A 8 2.97 -11.48 -38.11
C THR A 8 2.40 -12.01 -36.77
N ALA A 9 1.69 -11.17 -36.04
CA ALA A 9 1.04 -11.59 -34.80
C ALA A 9 -0.03 -12.67 -35.04
N ALA A 10 -0.85 -12.51 -36.09
CA ALA A 10 -1.85 -13.52 -36.47
C ALA A 10 -1.22 -14.83 -36.90
N PHE A 11 -0.16 -14.78 -37.72
CA PHE A 11 0.59 -15.96 -38.16
C PHE A 11 1.20 -16.72 -36.98
N VAL A 12 1.96 -16.03 -36.10
CA VAL A 12 2.58 -16.62 -34.92
C VAL A 12 1.51 -17.21 -34.01
N SER A 13 0.41 -16.48 -33.78
CA SER A 13 -0.72 -16.98 -32.97
C SER A 13 -1.33 -18.27 -33.52
N GLY A 14 -1.49 -18.37 -34.86
CA GLY A 14 -1.97 -19.59 -35.51
C GLY A 14 -1.01 -20.76 -35.30
N VAL A 15 0.25 -20.59 -35.63
CA VAL A 15 1.27 -21.65 -35.48
C VAL A 15 1.39 -22.12 -34.03
N VAL A 16 1.44 -21.20 -33.08
CA VAL A 16 1.52 -21.53 -31.65
C VAL A 16 0.26 -22.28 -31.20
N LYS A 17 -0.92 -21.84 -31.59
CA LYS A 17 -2.19 -22.47 -31.23
C LYS A 17 -2.25 -23.91 -31.76
N ASP A 18 -1.92 -24.13 -33.00
CA ASP A 18 -1.99 -25.44 -33.64
C ASP A 18 -0.95 -26.41 -33.04
N SER A 19 0.29 -25.95 -32.88
CA SER A 19 1.37 -26.73 -32.28
C SER A 19 1.08 -27.07 -30.82
N PHE A 20 0.56 -26.11 -30.06
CA PHE A 20 0.21 -26.31 -28.65
C PHE A 20 -1.00 -27.22 -28.47
N SER A 21 -2.01 -27.10 -29.33
CA SER A 21 -3.15 -28.03 -29.33
C SER A 21 -2.73 -29.47 -29.64
N LEU A 22 -1.82 -29.65 -30.61
CA LEU A 22 -1.28 -30.96 -30.94
C LEU A 22 -0.48 -31.55 -29.75
N TRP A 23 0.35 -30.73 -29.12
CA TRP A 23 1.14 -31.10 -27.95
C TRP A 23 0.26 -31.53 -26.78
N LEU A 24 -0.79 -30.77 -26.47
CA LEU A 24 -1.74 -31.10 -25.41
C LEU A 24 -2.45 -32.44 -25.65
N ASN A 25 -2.80 -32.75 -26.91
CA ASN A 25 -3.41 -34.01 -27.25
C ASN A 25 -2.45 -35.21 -27.12
N GLN A 26 -1.14 -34.96 -27.21
CA GLN A 26 -0.12 -36.00 -27.02
C GLN A 26 0.31 -36.13 -25.55
N HIS A 27 0.09 -35.11 -24.71
CA HIS A 27 0.51 -35.02 -23.32
C HIS A 27 -0.68 -34.66 -22.43
N THR A 28 -1.62 -35.60 -22.35
CA THR A 28 -2.90 -35.42 -21.65
C THR A 28 -2.73 -35.05 -20.17
N ASP A 29 -1.80 -35.74 -19.48
CA ASP A 29 -1.55 -35.49 -18.05
C ASP A 29 -1.02 -34.07 -17.79
N ASP A 30 -0.13 -33.56 -18.65
CA ASP A 30 0.36 -32.18 -18.59
C ASP A 30 -0.76 -31.20 -18.94
N GLY A 31 -1.63 -31.56 -19.89
CA GLY A 31 -2.82 -30.79 -20.26
C GLY A 31 -3.78 -30.63 -19.09
N ASP A 32 -4.06 -31.69 -18.37
CA ASP A 32 -4.93 -31.69 -17.19
C ASP A 32 -4.30 -30.84 -16.05
N ALA A 33 -3.01 -31.01 -15.77
CA ALA A 33 -2.30 -30.20 -14.79
C ALA A 33 -2.33 -28.69 -15.14
N LEU A 34 -2.16 -28.35 -16.42
CA LEU A 34 -2.24 -26.98 -16.91
C LEU A 34 -3.66 -26.41 -16.77
N ALA A 35 -4.68 -27.22 -17.07
CA ALA A 35 -6.08 -26.84 -16.90
C ALA A 35 -6.44 -26.60 -15.44
N GLU A 36 -6.03 -27.49 -14.54
CA GLU A 36 -6.21 -27.29 -13.08
C GLU A 36 -5.53 -26.02 -12.59
N TYR A 37 -4.29 -25.76 -13.01
CA TYR A 37 -3.58 -24.54 -12.67
C TYR A 37 -4.30 -23.28 -13.17
N ALA A 38 -4.79 -23.32 -14.41
CA ALA A 38 -5.54 -22.19 -15.00
C ALA A 38 -6.86 -21.94 -14.26
N ILE A 39 -7.60 -23.03 -13.92
CA ILE A 39 -8.85 -22.96 -13.15
C ILE A 39 -8.59 -22.39 -11.76
N ASN A 40 -7.57 -22.88 -11.06
CA ASN A 40 -7.19 -22.40 -9.74
C ASN A 40 -6.80 -20.91 -9.75
N ASN A 41 -6.05 -20.47 -10.77
CA ASN A 41 -5.71 -19.07 -10.96
C ASN A 41 -6.94 -18.21 -11.29
N ALA A 42 -7.82 -18.68 -12.14
CA ALA A 42 -9.07 -18.00 -12.45
C ALA A 42 -9.95 -17.86 -11.19
N GLN A 43 -10.08 -18.93 -10.41
CA GLN A 43 -10.81 -18.90 -9.14
C GLN A 43 -10.18 -17.93 -8.13
N LYS A 44 -8.85 -17.92 -8.00
CA LYS A 44 -8.13 -16.94 -7.16
C LYS A 44 -8.39 -15.50 -7.64
N ARG A 45 -8.34 -15.24 -8.95
CA ARG A 45 -8.68 -13.93 -9.53
C ARG A 45 -10.13 -13.55 -9.29
N MET A 46 -11.08 -14.49 -9.47
CA MET A 46 -12.50 -14.25 -9.23
C MET A 46 -12.79 -14.00 -7.74
N ARG A 47 -12.14 -14.73 -6.83
CA ARG A 47 -12.22 -14.48 -5.38
C ARG A 47 -11.61 -13.12 -5.02
N ALA A 48 -10.50 -12.74 -5.63
CA ALA A 48 -9.86 -11.44 -5.45
C ALA A 48 -10.62 -10.29 -6.11
N SER A 49 -11.38 -10.55 -7.19
CA SER A 49 -12.22 -9.57 -7.89
C SER A 49 -13.67 -9.51 -7.36
N LYS A 50 -14.11 -10.49 -6.56
CA LYS A 50 -15.34 -10.31 -5.81
C LYS A 50 -15.12 -9.07 -4.93
N LYS A 51 -15.73 -7.94 -5.36
CA LYS A 51 -15.99 -6.83 -4.45
C LYS A 51 -16.64 -7.47 -3.24
N VAL A 52 -15.90 -7.56 -2.15
CA VAL A 52 -16.53 -7.89 -0.88
C VAL A 52 -17.47 -6.73 -0.62
N VAL A 53 -18.74 -6.95 -0.94
CA VAL A 53 -19.80 -6.06 -0.50
C VAL A 53 -19.79 -6.27 1.02
N ARG A 54 -19.01 -5.44 1.73
CA ARG A 54 -19.22 -5.30 3.17
C ARG A 54 -20.72 -5.14 3.33
N LYS A 55 -21.33 -5.96 4.19
CA LYS A 55 -22.74 -5.77 4.57
C LYS A 55 -22.95 -4.27 4.66
N LYS A 56 -23.80 -3.70 3.80
CA LYS A 56 -24.12 -2.28 3.86
C LYS A 56 -24.35 -1.96 5.33
N VAL A 57 -23.44 -1.23 5.94
CA VAL A 57 -23.83 -0.43 7.09
C VAL A 57 -24.88 0.48 6.47
N THR A 58 -26.12 0.17 6.77
CA THR A 58 -27.28 0.88 6.28
C THR A 58 -27.06 2.34 6.64
N SER A 59 -26.91 3.20 5.61
CA SER A 59 -26.79 4.66 5.68
C SER A 59 -25.42 5.31 5.92
N GLY A 60 -24.32 4.78 5.34
CA GLY A 60 -23.06 5.52 5.31
C GLY A 60 -22.72 6.07 3.92
N PRO A 61 -21.91 7.13 3.81
CA PRO A 61 -21.44 7.64 2.53
C PRO A 61 -20.70 6.55 1.75
N ALA A 62 -20.75 6.62 0.40
CA ALA A 62 -20.02 5.69 -0.46
C ALA A 62 -18.52 5.81 -0.22
N LEU A 63 -17.83 4.66 -0.11
CA LEU A 63 -16.38 4.66 0.10
C LEU A 63 -15.64 5.38 -1.03
N PRO A 64 -14.56 6.13 -0.72
CA PRO A 64 -13.79 6.83 -1.73
C PRO A 64 -13.32 5.89 -2.85
N GLY A 65 -13.47 6.31 -4.10
CA GLY A 65 -13.10 5.47 -5.25
C GLY A 65 -11.59 5.17 -5.33
N LYS A 66 -10.77 6.00 -4.70
CA LYS A 66 -9.30 5.81 -4.58
C LYS A 66 -8.89 4.79 -3.52
N LEU A 67 -9.79 4.43 -2.58
CA LEU A 67 -9.52 3.44 -1.55
C LEU A 67 -9.47 2.02 -2.16
N ALA A 68 -8.33 1.37 -2.01
CA ALA A 68 -8.20 -0.06 -2.24
C ALA A 68 -8.39 -0.80 -0.91
N ASP A 69 -9.63 -1.19 -0.64
CA ASP A 69 -10.02 -1.80 0.64
C ASP A 69 -9.49 -3.23 0.82
N CYS A 70 -9.41 -3.69 2.07
CA CYS A 70 -9.11 -5.08 2.42
C CYS A 70 -10.40 -5.92 2.46
N THR A 71 -10.23 -7.23 2.51
CA THR A 71 -11.37 -8.18 2.53
C THR A 71 -11.85 -8.49 3.96
N SER A 72 -11.00 -8.30 4.96
CA SER A 72 -11.35 -8.48 6.36
C SER A 72 -12.47 -7.52 6.78
N GLN A 73 -13.37 -8.03 7.62
CA GLN A 73 -14.44 -7.26 8.25
C GLN A 73 -14.10 -6.91 9.71
N ASP A 74 -13.00 -7.46 10.21
CA ASP A 74 -12.53 -7.26 11.57
C ASP A 74 -11.64 -6.02 11.63
N PRO A 75 -12.04 -4.94 12.32
CA PRO A 75 -11.25 -3.73 12.45
C PRO A 75 -9.92 -3.95 13.19
N GLU A 76 -9.88 -4.88 14.16
CA GLU A 76 -8.66 -5.16 14.95
C GLU A 76 -7.57 -5.79 14.10
N ALA A 77 -7.98 -6.64 13.14
CA ALA A 77 -7.06 -7.27 12.19
C ALA A 77 -6.75 -6.40 10.97
N SER A 78 -7.49 -5.29 10.77
CA SER A 78 -7.41 -4.49 9.55
C SER A 78 -6.53 -3.25 9.70
N GLU A 79 -5.75 -2.97 8.66
CA GLU A 79 -4.79 -1.87 8.58
C GLU A 79 -5.11 -0.98 7.38
N LEU A 80 -5.05 0.35 7.56
CA LEU A 80 -5.16 1.32 6.48
C LEU A 80 -3.85 2.06 6.29
N PHE A 81 -3.29 2.03 5.09
CA PHE A 81 -2.12 2.81 4.72
C PHE A 81 -2.54 4.06 3.95
N LEU A 82 -2.28 5.23 4.52
CA LEU A 82 -2.38 6.52 3.86
C LEU A 82 -1.05 6.80 3.17
N VAL A 83 -1.03 6.82 1.85
CA VAL A 83 0.20 6.82 1.06
C VAL A 83 0.30 8.08 0.22
N GLU A 84 1.48 8.66 0.12
CA GLU A 84 1.74 9.83 -0.68
C GLU A 84 1.64 9.52 -2.18
N GLY A 85 0.64 10.11 -2.85
CA GLY A 85 0.50 10.11 -4.30
C GLY A 85 0.06 8.78 -4.92
N ASP A 86 -0.38 8.87 -6.17
CA ASP A 86 -0.90 7.71 -6.92
C ASP A 86 0.21 6.70 -7.30
N SER A 87 1.46 7.15 -7.48
CA SER A 87 2.59 6.30 -7.84
C SER A 87 2.94 5.33 -6.70
N ALA A 88 3.22 5.87 -5.50
CA ALA A 88 3.48 5.06 -4.31
C ALA A 88 2.25 4.24 -3.92
N GLY A 89 1.04 4.82 -4.08
CA GLY A 89 -0.22 4.12 -3.91
C GLY A 89 -0.37 2.91 -4.83
N GLY A 90 0.09 3.00 -6.08
CA GLY A 90 0.12 1.88 -7.02
C GLY A 90 1.02 0.74 -6.55
N SER A 91 2.23 1.06 -6.12
CA SER A 91 3.20 0.10 -5.58
C SER A 91 2.69 -0.55 -4.29
N ALA A 92 2.16 0.25 -3.36
CA ALA A 92 1.58 -0.23 -2.11
C ALA A 92 0.38 -1.17 -2.35
N LYS A 93 -0.49 -0.83 -3.31
CA LYS A 93 -1.62 -1.70 -3.71
C LYS A 93 -1.18 -3.05 -4.26
N GLN A 94 -0.03 -3.12 -4.92
CA GLN A 94 0.52 -4.37 -5.45
C GLN A 94 1.18 -5.21 -4.35
N ALA A 95 1.90 -4.56 -3.43
CA ALA A 95 2.69 -5.22 -2.37
C ALA A 95 1.85 -5.67 -1.17
N ARG A 96 0.70 -5.03 -0.90
CA ARG A 96 -0.11 -5.26 0.30
C ARG A 96 -0.69 -6.66 0.41
N ASP A 97 -0.90 -7.13 1.61
CA ASP A 97 -1.81 -8.25 1.86
C ASP A 97 -3.26 -7.76 1.72
N ARG A 98 -3.97 -8.31 0.72
CA ARG A 98 -5.35 -7.90 0.41
C ARG A 98 -6.37 -8.36 1.44
N ILE A 99 -6.00 -9.28 2.33
CA ILE A 99 -6.91 -9.80 3.34
C ILE A 99 -7.17 -8.73 4.40
N PHE A 100 -6.11 -8.12 4.93
CA PHE A 100 -6.23 -7.19 6.07
C PHE A 100 -5.63 -5.80 5.84
N GLN A 101 -4.92 -5.57 4.72
CA GLN A 101 -4.32 -4.28 4.42
C GLN A 101 -5.11 -3.51 3.35
N ALA A 102 -5.56 -2.32 3.69
CA ALA A 102 -6.16 -1.35 2.78
C ALA A 102 -5.15 -0.24 2.45
N VAL A 103 -5.24 0.32 1.25
CA VAL A 103 -4.37 1.42 0.80
C VAL A 103 -5.21 2.54 0.22
N MET A 104 -4.96 3.76 0.68
CA MET A 104 -5.56 4.97 0.14
C MET A 104 -4.48 5.98 -0.24
N PRO A 105 -4.26 6.24 -1.54
CA PRO A 105 -3.35 7.29 -1.98
C PRO A 105 -3.98 8.67 -1.73
N LEU A 106 -3.14 9.61 -1.29
CA LEU A 106 -3.50 11.01 -1.09
C LEU A 106 -3.04 11.83 -2.30
N ARG A 107 -3.84 12.78 -2.73
CA ARG A 107 -3.50 13.66 -3.85
C ARG A 107 -2.84 14.94 -3.35
N GLY A 108 -1.51 14.88 -3.21
CA GLY A 108 -0.72 16.00 -2.75
C GLY A 108 -0.85 16.29 -1.25
N LYS A 109 -0.48 17.51 -0.87
CA LYS A 109 -0.52 17.97 0.52
C LYS A 109 -1.97 18.25 0.93
N ILE A 110 -2.39 17.70 2.06
CA ILE A 110 -3.71 18.00 2.62
C ILE A 110 -3.73 19.42 3.21
N LEU A 111 -4.92 19.92 3.45
CA LEU A 111 -5.13 21.19 4.16
C LEU A 111 -4.42 21.15 5.53
N ASN A 112 -3.75 22.26 5.91
CA ASN A 112 -3.32 22.42 7.29
C ASN A 112 -4.55 22.63 8.19
N THR A 113 -4.87 21.61 8.95
CA THR A 113 -6.11 21.58 9.75
C THR A 113 -5.91 22.04 11.19
N TRP A 114 -4.69 22.49 11.56
CA TRP A 114 -4.38 22.81 12.96
C TRP A 114 -5.21 23.97 13.53
N GLU A 115 -5.49 24.99 12.70
CA GLU A 115 -6.23 26.20 13.08
C GLU A 115 -7.66 26.26 12.48
N VAL A 116 -8.14 25.12 11.93
CA VAL A 116 -9.44 25.05 11.26
C VAL A 116 -10.42 24.25 12.11
N ASP A 117 -11.65 24.75 12.21
CA ASP A 117 -12.70 24.06 12.95
C ASP A 117 -13.08 22.71 12.31
N SER A 118 -13.44 21.73 13.17
CA SER A 118 -13.78 20.38 12.73
C SER A 118 -14.95 20.32 11.75
N THR A 119 -15.84 21.29 11.77
CA THR A 119 -16.97 21.39 10.82
C THR A 119 -16.53 21.87 9.45
N GLU A 120 -15.45 22.64 9.37
CA GLU A 120 -14.95 23.24 8.12
C GLU A 120 -13.95 22.31 7.40
N ILE A 121 -13.22 21.46 8.14
CA ILE A 121 -12.21 20.60 7.53
C ILE A 121 -12.80 19.59 6.55
N LEU A 122 -14.06 19.19 6.73
CA LEU A 122 -14.77 18.27 5.83
C LEU A 122 -15.08 18.89 4.46
N ALA A 123 -14.91 20.21 4.29
CA ALA A 123 -14.94 20.88 2.98
C ALA A 123 -13.74 20.46 2.11
N SER A 124 -12.64 20.01 2.72
CA SER A 124 -11.52 19.40 2.01
C SER A 124 -11.88 17.97 1.60
N GLN A 125 -11.87 17.70 0.29
CA GLN A 125 -12.18 16.38 -0.24
C GLN A 125 -11.26 15.29 0.32
N GLU A 126 -9.97 15.59 0.50
CA GLU A 126 -9.01 14.63 1.05
C GLU A 126 -9.34 14.27 2.51
N VAL A 127 -9.70 15.26 3.34
CA VAL A 127 -10.09 15.03 4.74
C VAL A 127 -11.41 14.28 4.81
N HIS A 128 -12.38 14.66 3.98
CA HIS A 128 -13.65 13.93 3.88
C HIS A 128 -13.42 12.47 3.47
N ASP A 129 -12.58 12.21 2.47
CA ASP A 129 -12.26 10.85 2.03
C ASP A 129 -11.58 10.04 3.14
N ILE A 130 -10.67 10.65 3.91
CA ILE A 130 -10.03 10.01 5.06
C ILE A 130 -11.10 9.64 6.11
N SER A 131 -11.96 10.58 6.48
CA SER A 131 -13.04 10.39 7.46
C SER A 131 -13.94 9.22 7.06
N VAL A 132 -14.41 9.21 5.81
CA VAL A 132 -15.26 8.14 5.27
C VAL A 132 -14.50 6.80 5.22
N ALA A 133 -13.23 6.80 4.82
CA ALA A 133 -12.41 5.58 4.74
C ALA A 133 -12.22 4.94 6.11
N ILE A 134 -11.90 5.72 7.15
CA ILE A 134 -11.69 5.22 8.51
C ILE A 134 -13.00 4.90 9.25
N GLY A 135 -14.12 5.50 8.84
CA GLY A 135 -15.42 5.34 9.50
C GLY A 135 -15.55 6.14 10.79
N ALA A 136 -14.91 7.30 10.87
CA ALA A 136 -14.98 8.20 12.03
C ALA A 136 -15.17 9.64 11.58
N ASP A 137 -16.00 10.40 12.32
CA ASP A 137 -16.21 11.81 12.08
C ASP A 137 -15.22 12.66 12.90
N PRO A 138 -14.74 13.80 12.34
CA PRO A 138 -13.90 14.72 13.08
C PRO A 138 -14.57 15.23 14.35
N ALA A 139 -13.79 15.36 15.43
CA ALA A 139 -14.24 15.77 16.76
C ALA A 139 -15.33 14.86 17.40
N SER A 140 -15.63 13.72 16.83
CA SER A 140 -16.52 12.72 17.44
C SER A 140 -15.71 11.79 18.35
N ASP A 141 -16.26 11.49 19.52
CA ASP A 141 -15.71 10.45 20.41
C ASP A 141 -16.22 9.06 20.06
N ASN A 142 -17.16 8.94 19.10
CA ASN A 142 -17.71 7.67 18.68
C ASN A 142 -16.74 6.96 17.72
N THR A 143 -16.31 5.78 18.14
CA THR A 143 -15.41 4.88 17.40
C THR A 143 -16.07 3.58 16.96
N ASP A 144 -17.39 3.43 17.14
CA ASP A 144 -18.12 2.17 16.88
C ASP A 144 -18.10 1.75 15.42
N ASN A 145 -17.96 2.71 14.50
CA ASN A 145 -17.94 2.46 13.06
C ASN A 145 -16.53 2.39 12.47
N LEU A 146 -15.50 2.35 13.32
CA LEU A 146 -14.12 2.22 12.85
C LEU A 146 -13.95 0.97 11.99
N ARG A 147 -13.21 1.15 10.90
CA ARG A 147 -12.95 0.10 9.93
C ARG A 147 -11.56 -0.49 10.07
N TYR A 148 -10.65 0.23 10.71
CA TYR A 148 -9.25 -0.15 10.89
C TYR A 148 -8.78 0.32 12.26
N HIS A 149 -8.15 -0.59 13.03
CA HIS A 149 -7.50 -0.24 14.29
C HIS A 149 -5.99 0.06 14.11
N LYS A 150 -5.50 0.02 12.86
CA LYS A 150 -4.17 0.51 12.51
C LYS A 150 -4.27 1.42 11.30
N ILE A 151 -3.96 2.69 11.49
CA ILE A 151 -3.93 3.71 10.46
C ILE A 151 -2.47 4.15 10.33
N CYS A 152 -1.82 3.74 9.25
CA CYS A 152 -0.40 3.97 9.01
C CYS A 152 -0.21 5.10 8.01
N ILE A 153 0.46 6.16 8.43
CA ILE A 153 0.92 7.23 7.54
C ILE A 153 2.23 6.75 6.91
N LEU A 154 2.23 6.60 5.59
CA LEU A 154 3.37 6.14 4.81
C LEU A 154 3.75 7.21 3.79
N ALA A 155 4.74 7.99 4.10
CA ALA A 155 5.28 9.05 3.27
C ALA A 155 6.77 8.82 3.00
N ASP A 156 7.29 9.45 1.95
CA ASP A 156 8.70 9.35 1.58
C ASP A 156 9.62 9.98 2.64
N ALA A 157 10.87 9.49 2.70
CA ALA A 157 11.87 10.01 3.64
C ALA A 157 12.54 11.31 3.15
N ASP A 158 11.78 12.17 2.45
CA ASP A 158 12.24 13.48 1.98
C ASP A 158 11.45 14.63 2.63
N SER A 159 11.79 15.86 2.27
CA SER A 159 11.16 17.05 2.87
C SER A 159 9.66 17.15 2.58
N ASP A 160 9.20 16.69 1.41
CA ASP A 160 7.79 16.74 1.04
C ASP A 160 7.01 15.67 1.78
N GLY A 161 7.54 14.45 1.86
CA GLY A 161 6.93 13.37 2.64
C GLY A 161 6.85 13.67 4.13
N LEU A 162 7.90 14.27 4.72
CA LEU A 162 7.87 14.73 6.11
C LEU A 162 6.81 15.80 6.33
N HIS A 163 6.62 16.71 5.38
CA HIS A 163 5.56 17.73 5.45
C HIS A 163 4.17 17.09 5.39
N ILE A 164 3.94 16.13 4.49
CA ILE A 164 2.67 15.41 4.38
C ILE A 164 2.39 14.62 5.67
N ALA A 165 3.39 13.92 6.21
CA ALA A 165 3.25 13.20 7.48
C ALA A 165 2.89 14.16 8.63
N THR A 166 3.53 15.34 8.69
CA THR A 166 3.23 16.36 9.69
C THR A 166 1.78 16.87 9.58
N LEU A 167 1.29 17.15 8.36
CA LEU A 167 -0.08 17.60 8.16
C LEU A 167 -1.11 16.52 8.55
N LEU A 168 -0.82 15.25 8.26
CA LEU A 168 -1.66 14.12 8.69
C LEU A 168 -1.62 13.94 10.21
N CYS A 169 -0.45 14.05 10.83
CA CYS A 169 -0.34 14.03 12.30
C CYS A 169 -1.15 15.17 12.92
N ALA A 170 -1.08 16.39 12.37
CA ALA A 170 -1.87 17.53 12.82
C ALA A 170 -3.38 17.23 12.71
N LEU A 171 -3.84 16.66 11.60
CA LEU A 171 -5.21 16.25 11.40
C LEU A 171 -5.68 15.27 12.49
N PHE A 172 -4.93 14.19 12.71
CA PHE A 172 -5.31 13.18 13.69
C PHE A 172 -5.25 13.70 15.13
N LEU A 173 -4.20 14.43 15.50
CA LEU A 173 -4.03 14.99 16.84
C LEU A 173 -5.11 16.01 17.19
N GLN A 174 -5.55 16.81 16.24
CA GLN A 174 -6.53 17.88 16.48
C GLN A 174 -7.97 17.39 16.38
N HIS A 175 -8.27 16.57 15.35
CA HIS A 175 -9.66 16.28 14.98
C HIS A 175 -10.07 14.82 15.21
N PHE A 176 -9.13 13.90 15.41
CA PHE A 176 -9.39 12.47 15.67
C PHE A 176 -8.70 12.00 16.96
N LYS A 177 -8.78 12.81 18.01
CA LYS A 177 -8.12 12.57 19.30
C LYS A 177 -8.39 11.18 19.88
N PRO A 178 -9.61 10.61 19.81
CA PRO A 178 -9.89 9.26 20.32
C PRO A 178 -9.03 8.18 19.65
N LEU A 179 -8.79 8.29 18.34
CA LEU A 179 -7.96 7.32 17.60
C LEU A 179 -6.49 7.37 18.03
N VAL A 180 -5.98 8.57 18.27
CA VAL A 180 -4.60 8.77 18.77
C VAL A 180 -4.46 8.24 20.19
N LYS A 181 -5.43 8.54 21.07
CA LYS A 181 -5.45 8.05 22.47
C LYS A 181 -5.55 6.52 22.54
N ALA A 182 -6.29 5.90 21.62
CA ALA A 182 -6.40 4.46 21.52
C ALA A 182 -5.17 3.78 20.91
N GLY A 183 -4.20 4.56 20.40
CA GLY A 183 -2.99 4.03 19.79
C GLY A 183 -3.20 3.45 18.40
N TYR A 184 -4.21 3.92 17.65
CA TYR A 184 -4.55 3.40 16.32
C TYR A 184 -3.81 4.11 15.18
N VAL A 185 -3.11 5.22 15.46
CA VAL A 185 -2.40 6.01 14.46
C VAL A 185 -0.90 5.77 14.55
N TYR A 186 -0.31 5.39 13.42
CA TYR A 186 1.10 5.06 13.28
C TYR A 186 1.73 5.92 12.18
N VAL A 187 2.99 6.29 12.37
CA VAL A 187 3.81 6.91 11.32
C VAL A 187 4.89 5.92 10.93
N ALA A 188 4.90 5.52 9.67
CA ALA A 188 5.96 4.68 9.14
C ALA A 188 7.24 5.51 9.00
N MET A 189 8.36 4.93 9.42
CA MET A 189 9.69 5.52 9.30
C MET A 189 10.49 4.74 8.25
N PRO A 190 10.33 5.07 6.94
CA PRO A 190 11.08 4.39 5.90
C PRO A 190 12.58 4.71 6.04
N PRO A 191 13.47 3.73 5.84
CA PRO A 191 14.90 3.99 5.88
C PRO A 191 15.32 4.86 4.71
N LEU A 192 16.20 5.83 4.96
CA LEU A 192 16.79 6.67 3.92
C LEU A 192 17.97 5.99 3.24
N TYR A 193 18.69 5.12 3.95
CA TYR A 193 19.86 4.42 3.44
C TYR A 193 19.77 2.92 3.64
N ARG A 194 20.29 2.18 2.66
CA ARG A 194 20.63 0.77 2.75
C ARG A 194 22.15 0.63 2.61
N ILE A 195 22.77 -0.12 3.51
CA ILE A 195 24.21 -0.35 3.56
C ILE A 195 24.45 -1.85 3.49
N ASP A 196 25.07 -2.30 2.41
CA ASP A 196 25.41 -3.70 2.18
C ASP A 196 26.91 -3.92 2.41
N ILE A 197 27.27 -4.96 3.16
CA ILE A 197 28.64 -5.45 3.28
C ILE A 197 28.64 -6.97 3.30
N ALA A 198 29.29 -7.57 2.33
CA ALA A 198 29.30 -9.02 2.13
C ALA A 198 27.89 -9.62 2.08
N LYS A 199 27.42 -10.29 3.17
CA LYS A 199 26.08 -10.86 3.30
C LYS A 199 25.19 -10.06 4.25
N ASP A 200 25.75 -9.08 4.93
CA ASP A 200 25.03 -8.29 5.94
C ASP A 200 24.40 -7.07 5.27
N VAL A 201 23.16 -6.78 5.67
CA VAL A 201 22.40 -5.62 5.21
C VAL A 201 21.99 -4.80 6.42
N TYR A 202 22.25 -3.51 6.38
CA TYR A 202 21.84 -2.54 7.39
C TYR A 202 20.97 -1.47 6.76
N TYR A 203 20.09 -0.90 7.57
CA TYR A 203 19.26 0.23 7.18
C TYR A 203 19.53 1.38 8.13
N ALA A 204 19.46 2.61 7.63
CA ALA A 204 19.60 3.82 8.41
C ALA A 204 18.51 4.82 8.02
N LEU A 205 17.91 5.47 9.02
CA LEU A 205 16.81 6.42 8.86
C LEU A 205 17.31 7.79 8.39
N ASP A 206 18.52 8.15 8.77
CA ASP A 206 19.13 9.44 8.48
C ASP A 206 20.67 9.33 8.26
N GLU A 207 21.32 10.47 8.09
CA GLU A 207 22.76 10.57 7.86
C GLU A 207 23.56 10.13 9.07
N ASP A 208 23.14 10.56 10.28
CA ASP A 208 23.85 10.29 11.54
C ASP A 208 23.81 8.78 11.84
N GLU A 209 22.68 8.14 11.65
CA GLU A 209 22.53 6.70 11.82
C GLU A 209 23.37 5.93 10.80
N LYS A 210 23.43 6.41 9.55
CA LYS A 210 24.30 5.84 8.49
C LYS A 210 25.75 5.88 8.91
N GLU A 211 26.24 7.02 9.41
CA GLU A 211 27.61 7.15 9.90
C GLU A 211 27.89 6.21 11.07
N GLY A 212 26.97 6.14 12.02
CA GLY A 212 27.06 5.20 13.16
C GLY A 212 27.15 3.73 12.71
N VAL A 213 26.39 3.33 11.69
CA VAL A 213 26.47 1.98 11.11
C VAL A 213 27.82 1.76 10.43
N LEU A 214 28.32 2.72 9.66
CA LEU A 214 29.62 2.63 9.00
C LEU A 214 30.76 2.51 10.02
N ASP A 215 30.72 3.25 11.12
CA ASP A 215 31.72 3.19 12.17
C ASP A 215 31.67 1.86 12.93
N ARG A 216 30.48 1.31 13.18
CA ARG A 216 30.32 -0.03 13.74
C ARG A 216 30.95 -1.09 12.84
N ILE A 217 30.68 -1.05 11.52
CA ILE A 217 31.27 -1.96 10.53
C ILE A 217 32.79 -1.91 10.58
N LYS A 218 33.39 -0.71 10.68
CA LYS A 218 34.85 -0.51 10.82
C LYS A 218 35.38 -1.10 12.12
N ALA A 219 34.70 -0.81 13.26
CA ALA A 219 35.08 -1.30 14.58
C ALA A 219 35.05 -2.82 14.66
N GLU A 220 34.03 -3.45 14.05
CA GLU A 220 33.89 -4.91 13.97
C GLU A 220 34.87 -5.55 12.97
N LYS A 221 35.65 -4.75 12.25
CA LYS A 221 36.64 -5.18 11.23
C LYS A 221 36.02 -6.13 10.19
N LYS A 222 34.74 -5.89 9.81
CA LYS A 222 34.08 -6.68 8.77
C LYS A 222 34.80 -6.52 7.44
N ARG A 223 35.06 -7.66 6.78
CA ARG A 223 35.72 -7.70 5.46
C ARG A 223 34.69 -7.69 4.36
N GLY A 224 34.86 -6.85 3.36
CA GLY A 224 34.01 -6.76 2.16
C GLY A 224 33.96 -5.33 1.61
N ASN A 225 33.47 -5.19 0.39
CA ASN A 225 33.12 -3.89 -0.15
C ASN A 225 31.84 -3.38 0.51
N ILE A 226 31.87 -2.14 0.98
CA ILE A 226 30.68 -1.46 1.51
C ILE A 226 30.00 -0.77 0.35
N SER A 227 28.73 -1.09 0.14
CA SER A 227 27.86 -0.40 -0.80
C SER A 227 26.79 0.36 -0.02
N VAL A 228 26.68 1.66 -0.27
CA VAL A 228 25.66 2.52 0.34
C VAL A 228 24.70 2.96 -0.75
N GLN A 229 23.44 2.61 -0.59
CA GLN A 229 22.36 3.02 -1.48
C GLN A 229 21.42 3.96 -0.73
N ARG A 230 21.17 5.15 -1.31
CA ARG A 230 20.14 6.07 -0.82
C ARG A 230 18.82 5.77 -1.52
N PHE A 231 17.75 5.60 -0.74
CA PHE A 231 16.41 5.51 -1.30
C PHE A 231 15.92 6.91 -1.71
N LYS A 232 15.24 6.96 -2.85
CA LYS A 232 14.57 8.16 -3.34
C LYS A 232 13.11 7.81 -3.55
N GLY A 233 12.27 8.40 -2.73
CA GLY A 233 10.82 8.31 -2.89
C GLY A 233 10.20 6.96 -2.63
#